data_8bbe6ed2b3deff288b50c02017b14dc2
#
_entry.id   8bbe6ed2b3deff288b50c02017b14dc2
#
_cell.length_a   1.000
_cell.length_b   1.000
_cell.length_c   1.000
_cell.angle_alpha   90.00
_cell.angle_beta   90.00
_cell.angle_gamma   90.00
#
_symmetry.space_group_name_H-M   'P 1'
#
loop_
_entity.id
_entity.type
_entity.pdbx_description
1 polymer ?
#
loop_
_entity_poly.entity_id
_entity_poly.type
_entity_poly.pdbx_seq_one_letter_code
_entity_poly.pdbx_strand_id
1 'polypeptide(L)'
;MKIEITKIDVKAIDERGALHYFSTDRSGEFLLVYRNKGSISGQHYHKGGSANKNPEDLLLVQGSLILQWKEMEGFKNDGVENGALESGEVEVVAPARVLIPAGIWHQTTAQTDIIFIELNSLADGSEDTYRL
;
A
#
# COMPACT_ATOMS: atom_id res chain seq x y z
N MET A 1 -13.11 4.38 5.76
CA MET A 1 -11.73 4.76 5.40
C MET A 1 -11.39 4.19 4.05
N LYS A 2 -10.72 4.94 3.24
CA LYS A 2 -10.41 4.55 1.86
C LYS A 2 -8.91 4.37 1.68
N ILE A 3 -8.54 3.60 0.66
CA ILE A 3 -7.17 3.57 0.17
C ILE A 3 -6.84 4.96 -0.37
N GLU A 4 -5.68 5.47 0.01
CA GLU A 4 -5.18 6.75 -0.49
C GLU A 4 -3.94 6.51 -1.34
N ILE A 5 -3.95 7.07 -2.55
CA ILE A 5 -2.81 6.99 -3.47
C ILE A 5 -2.37 8.41 -3.76
N THR A 6 -1.12 8.72 -3.43
CA THR A 6 -0.55 10.04 -3.63
C THR A 6 0.65 9.93 -4.55
N LYS A 7 0.61 10.64 -5.67
CA LYS A 7 1.76 10.77 -6.55
C LYS A 7 2.85 11.57 -5.84
N ILE A 8 4.08 11.08 -5.87
CA ILE A 8 5.21 11.79 -5.29
C ILE A 8 5.83 12.67 -6.38
N ASP A 9 5.63 13.98 -6.24
CA ASP A 9 6.07 14.94 -7.25
C ASP A 9 7.59 15.06 -7.31
N VAL A 10 8.08 15.42 -8.50
CA VAL A 10 9.49 15.73 -8.68
C VAL A 10 9.81 17.02 -7.91
N LYS A 11 10.89 16.99 -7.14
CA LYS A 11 11.38 18.15 -6.39
C LYS A 11 12.43 18.92 -7.18
N ALA A 12 13.28 18.21 -7.89
CA ALA A 12 14.33 18.77 -8.73
C ALA A 12 14.67 17.79 -9.84
N ILE A 13 15.05 18.33 -10.99
CA ILE A 13 15.46 17.52 -12.14
C ILE A 13 16.64 18.20 -12.82
N ASP A 14 17.65 17.43 -13.21
CA ASP A 14 18.80 17.89 -13.99
C ASP A 14 19.29 16.75 -14.89
N GLU A 15 20.45 16.92 -15.53
CA GLU A 15 21.00 15.93 -16.46
C GLU A 15 21.33 14.59 -15.80
N ARG A 16 21.44 14.53 -14.47
CA ARG A 16 21.67 13.29 -13.73
C ARG A 16 20.40 12.50 -13.47
N GLY A 17 19.21 13.14 -13.55
CA GLY A 17 17.94 12.54 -13.28
C GLY A 17 17.04 13.41 -12.42
N ALA A 18 16.22 12.79 -11.59
CA ALA A 18 15.22 13.47 -10.78
C ALA A 18 15.39 13.18 -9.29
N LEU A 19 15.01 14.14 -8.47
CA LEU A 19 14.96 14.03 -7.03
C LEU A 19 13.53 14.22 -6.57
N HIS A 20 13.05 13.27 -5.80
CA HIS A 20 11.75 13.33 -5.13
C HIS A 20 12.00 13.27 -3.63
N TYR A 21 11.09 13.82 -2.84
CA TYR A 21 11.15 13.57 -1.41
C TYR A 21 9.76 13.28 -0.85
N PHE A 22 9.74 12.56 0.24
CA PHE A 22 8.54 12.29 1.01
C PHE A 22 8.90 12.31 2.49
N SER A 23 7.90 12.39 3.35
CA SER A 23 8.11 12.33 4.79
C SER A 23 7.25 11.24 5.40
N THR A 24 7.73 10.66 6.49
CA THR A 24 6.99 9.70 7.30
C THR A 24 7.37 9.90 8.76
N ASP A 25 6.42 9.65 9.65
CA ASP A 25 6.67 9.61 11.09
C ASP A 25 7.05 8.20 11.57
N ARG A 26 7.07 7.23 10.67
CA ARG A 26 7.45 5.86 11.00
C ARG A 26 8.96 5.73 11.12
N SER A 27 9.37 4.85 12.04
CA SER A 27 10.78 4.59 12.30
C SER A 27 10.99 3.10 12.53
N GLY A 28 12.24 2.68 12.56
CA GLY A 28 12.62 1.31 12.80
C GLY A 28 12.95 0.56 11.52
N GLU A 29 12.45 -0.65 11.39
CA GLU A 29 12.79 -1.57 10.32
C GLU A 29 11.76 -1.50 9.20
N PHE A 30 12.23 -1.35 7.96
CA PHE A 30 11.38 -1.30 6.78
C PHE A 30 11.77 -2.41 5.82
N LEU A 31 10.86 -2.76 4.88
CA LEU A 31 11.11 -3.78 3.89
C LEU A 31 11.33 -3.14 2.52
N LEU A 32 12.41 -3.51 1.86
CA LEU A 32 12.68 -3.16 0.47
C LEU A 32 12.34 -4.38 -0.38
N VAL A 33 11.39 -4.26 -1.29
CA VAL A 33 10.79 -5.38 -1.98
C VAL A 33 10.94 -5.24 -3.50
N TYR A 34 11.43 -6.29 -4.12
CA TYR A 34 11.50 -6.44 -5.57
C TYR A 34 10.46 -7.48 -6.00
N ARG A 35 9.67 -7.18 -7.02
CA ARG A 35 8.72 -8.14 -7.59
C ARG A 35 8.84 -8.13 -9.11
N ASN A 36 8.78 -9.31 -9.69
CA ASN A 36 8.86 -9.48 -11.13
C ASN A 36 7.51 -9.15 -11.80
N LYS A 37 7.57 -8.67 -13.02
CA LYS A 37 6.40 -8.48 -13.88
C LYS A 37 5.49 -9.70 -13.84
N GLY A 38 4.20 -9.48 -13.64
CA GLY A 38 3.18 -10.52 -13.60
C GLY A 38 2.97 -11.16 -12.23
N SER A 39 3.84 -10.89 -11.25
CA SER A 39 3.70 -11.48 -9.93
C SER A 39 2.53 -10.85 -9.16
N ILE A 40 1.92 -11.67 -8.32
CA ILE A 40 0.79 -11.27 -7.48
C ILE A 40 1.25 -11.31 -6.02
N SER A 41 0.97 -10.25 -5.29
CA SER A 41 1.34 -10.12 -3.88
C SER A 41 0.15 -9.65 -3.06
N GLY A 42 0.22 -9.83 -1.75
CA GLY A 42 -0.84 -9.45 -0.84
C GLY A 42 -1.85 -10.56 -0.66
N GLN A 43 -3.06 -10.39 -1.17
CA GLN A 43 -4.18 -11.30 -0.99
C GLN A 43 -4.54 -11.46 0.49
N HIS A 44 -4.50 -10.34 1.22
CA HIS A 44 -4.71 -10.33 2.66
C HIS A 44 -5.27 -8.98 3.12
N TYR A 45 -5.63 -8.92 4.41
CA TYR A 45 -6.03 -7.69 5.08
C TYR A 45 -5.46 -7.65 6.49
N HIS A 46 -5.49 -6.48 7.09
CA HIS A 46 -5.02 -6.26 8.46
C HIS A 46 -6.21 -5.81 9.31
N LYS A 47 -6.17 -6.12 10.61
CA LYS A 47 -7.27 -5.78 11.53
C LYS A 47 -6.95 -4.59 12.42
N GLY A 48 -5.73 -4.02 12.31
CA GLY A 48 -5.32 -2.88 13.11
C GLY A 48 -4.62 -3.27 14.41
N GLY A 49 -4.23 -4.54 14.56
CA GLY A 49 -3.46 -5.01 15.72
C GLY A 49 -2.05 -4.44 15.74
N SER A 50 -1.47 -4.17 14.57
CA SER A 50 -0.21 -3.45 14.44
C SER A 50 -0.48 -2.04 13.95
N ALA A 51 0.05 -1.03 14.67
CA ALA A 51 -0.09 0.38 14.28
C ALA A 51 0.53 0.65 12.90
N ASN A 52 1.59 -0.08 12.52
CA ASN A 52 2.26 0.09 11.23
C ASN A 52 1.51 -0.59 10.08
N LYS A 53 0.43 -1.29 10.36
CA LYS A 53 -0.48 -1.86 9.37
C LYS A 53 -1.83 -1.14 9.31
N ASN A 54 -1.98 -0.02 10.02
CA ASN A 54 -3.21 0.76 10.04
C ASN A 54 -2.93 2.27 10.04
N PRO A 55 -2.78 2.88 8.89
CA PRO A 55 -2.75 2.26 7.56
C PRO A 55 -1.42 1.56 7.27
N GLU A 56 -1.47 0.55 6.42
CA GLU A 56 -0.27 0.04 5.78
C GLU A 56 0.25 1.13 4.84
N ASP A 57 1.55 1.35 4.82
CA ASP A 57 2.18 2.46 4.09
C ASP A 57 3.22 1.90 3.13
N LEU A 58 2.94 2.05 1.83
CA LEU A 58 3.78 1.54 0.75
C LEU A 58 4.30 2.70 -0.08
N LEU A 59 5.57 2.61 -0.46
CA LEU A 59 6.19 3.57 -1.37
C LEU A 59 6.62 2.83 -2.63
N LEU A 60 5.88 3.01 -3.72
CA LEU A 60 6.26 2.43 -5.01
C LEU A 60 7.34 3.31 -5.64
N VAL A 61 8.53 2.75 -5.80
CA VAL A 61 9.73 3.48 -6.25
C VAL A 61 9.93 3.33 -7.74
N GLN A 62 9.63 2.16 -8.31
CA GLN A 62 9.83 1.88 -9.73
C GLN A 62 8.72 0.99 -10.27
N GLY A 63 8.29 1.28 -11.48
CA GLY A 63 7.35 0.47 -12.23
C GLY A 63 5.89 0.85 -12.00
N SER A 64 5.00 -0.05 -12.39
CA SER A 64 3.56 0.12 -12.20
C SER A 64 2.91 -1.19 -11.79
N LEU A 65 1.80 -1.07 -11.08
CA LEU A 65 1.02 -2.21 -10.61
C LEU A 65 -0.48 -1.91 -10.68
N ILE A 66 -1.26 -2.97 -10.66
CA ILE A 66 -2.71 -2.89 -10.44
C ILE A 66 -2.98 -3.27 -8.99
N LEU A 67 -3.64 -2.38 -8.28
CA LEU A 67 -4.09 -2.61 -6.90
C LEU A 67 -5.57 -2.93 -6.93
N GLN A 68 -5.91 -4.14 -6.52
CA GLN A 68 -7.30 -4.57 -6.31
C GLN A 68 -7.58 -4.55 -4.82
N TRP A 69 -8.76 -4.07 -4.43
CA TRP A 69 -9.12 -3.95 -3.03
C TRP A 69 -10.60 -4.20 -2.81
N LYS A 70 -10.94 -4.63 -1.60
CA LYS A 70 -12.33 -4.70 -1.17
C LYS A 70 -12.44 -4.47 0.34
N GLU A 71 -13.47 -3.75 0.74
CA GLU A 71 -13.77 -3.55 2.15
C GLU A 71 -14.24 -4.85 2.77
N MET A 72 -13.75 -5.13 3.98
CA MET A 72 -14.16 -6.29 4.75
C MET A 72 -15.25 -5.90 5.73
N GLU A 73 -16.18 -6.81 5.98
CA GLU A 73 -17.25 -6.61 6.94
C GLU A 73 -16.69 -6.38 8.34
N GLY A 74 -17.34 -5.49 9.10
CA GLY A 74 -16.96 -5.22 10.48
C GLY A 74 -15.95 -4.09 10.68
N PHE A 75 -15.47 -3.46 9.60
CA PHE A 75 -14.43 -2.42 9.68
C PHE A 75 -14.88 -1.05 9.18
N LYS A 76 -16.16 -0.87 8.86
CA LYS A 76 -16.68 0.45 8.48
C LYS A 76 -16.78 1.34 9.71
N ASN A 77 -16.08 2.46 9.70
CA ASN A 77 -16.10 3.43 10.80
C ASN A 77 -16.32 4.86 10.32
N ASP A 78 -17.00 5.03 9.20
CA ASP A 78 -17.40 6.32 8.66
C ASP A 78 -18.80 6.76 9.15
N GLY A 79 -19.36 6.06 10.13
CA GLY A 79 -20.68 6.36 10.71
C GLY A 79 -21.85 5.80 9.90
N VAL A 80 -21.61 5.11 8.81
CA VAL A 80 -22.64 4.52 7.95
C VAL A 80 -22.74 3.03 8.26
N GLU A 81 -23.59 2.67 9.21
CA GLU A 81 -23.73 1.29 9.69
C GLU A 81 -24.23 0.31 8.62
N ASN A 82 -24.98 0.78 7.63
CA ASN A 82 -25.63 -0.06 6.63
C ASN A 82 -25.18 0.21 5.20
N GLY A 83 -24.01 0.86 5.01
CA GLY A 83 -23.48 1.06 3.69
C GLY A 83 -23.01 -0.26 3.07
N ALA A 84 -23.21 -0.43 1.77
CA ALA A 84 -22.67 -1.57 1.05
C ALA A 84 -21.15 -1.57 1.14
N LEU A 85 -20.54 -2.77 1.21
CA LEU A 85 -19.08 -2.93 1.12
C LEU A 85 -18.64 -2.60 -0.30
N GLU A 86 -17.62 -1.76 -0.40
CA GLU A 86 -17.07 -1.33 -1.68
C GLU A 86 -15.86 -2.16 -2.07
N SER A 87 -15.63 -2.23 -3.37
CA SER A 87 -14.42 -2.85 -3.93
C SER A 87 -14.00 -2.05 -5.15
N GLY A 88 -12.78 -2.22 -5.57
CA GLY A 88 -12.28 -1.51 -6.72
C GLY A 88 -10.93 -2.00 -7.21
N GLU A 89 -10.48 -1.37 -8.26
CA GLU A 89 -9.21 -1.63 -8.89
C GLU A 89 -8.63 -0.31 -9.39
N VAL A 90 -7.35 -0.11 -9.21
CA VAL A 90 -6.67 1.11 -9.64
C VAL A 90 -5.24 0.81 -10.08
N GLU A 91 -4.79 1.50 -11.12
CA GLU A 91 -3.39 1.47 -11.54
C GLU A 91 -2.58 2.44 -10.67
N VAL A 92 -1.44 1.97 -10.19
CA VAL A 92 -0.49 2.79 -9.44
C VAL A 92 0.81 2.83 -10.22
N VAL A 93 1.27 4.04 -10.51
CA VAL A 93 2.49 4.29 -11.29
C VAL A 93 3.52 5.01 -10.41
N ALA A 94 4.73 4.48 -10.36
CA ALA A 94 5.81 5.06 -9.57
C ALA A 94 6.22 6.46 -10.06
N PRO A 95 6.72 7.33 -9.17
CA PRO A 95 6.75 7.15 -7.73
C PRO A 95 5.41 7.52 -7.10
N ALA A 96 4.94 6.68 -6.20
CA ALA A 96 3.65 6.89 -5.56
C ALA A 96 3.65 6.30 -4.15
N ARG A 97 2.88 6.92 -3.28
CA ARG A 97 2.64 6.43 -1.93
C ARG A 97 1.23 5.87 -1.83
N VAL A 98 1.10 4.71 -1.21
CA VAL A 98 -0.19 4.02 -1.06
C VAL A 98 -0.44 3.77 0.41
N LEU A 99 -1.57 4.26 0.92
CA LEU A 99 -2.01 4.01 2.29
C LEU A 99 -3.22 3.10 2.25
N ILE A 100 -3.12 1.97 2.93
CA ILE A 100 -4.18 0.96 2.97
C ILE A 100 -4.65 0.79 4.41
N PRO A 101 -5.84 1.29 4.76
CA PRO A 101 -6.37 1.14 6.11
C PRO A 101 -6.63 -0.31 6.48
N ALA A 102 -6.67 -0.58 7.78
CA ALA A 102 -7.12 -1.87 8.29
C ALA A 102 -8.54 -2.17 7.79
N GLY A 103 -8.85 -3.45 7.61
CA GLY A 103 -10.17 -3.87 7.15
C GLY A 103 -10.37 -3.81 5.64
N ILE A 104 -9.31 -3.58 4.88
CA ILE A 104 -9.36 -3.62 3.42
C ILE A 104 -8.49 -4.75 2.91
N TRP A 105 -9.12 -5.75 2.30
CA TRP A 105 -8.39 -6.80 1.59
C TRP A 105 -7.79 -6.19 0.34
N HIS A 106 -6.54 -6.51 0.06
CA HIS A 106 -5.85 -5.96 -1.10
C HIS A 106 -4.93 -6.97 -1.76
N GLN A 107 -4.73 -6.76 -3.04
CA GLN A 107 -3.87 -7.58 -3.89
C GLN A 107 -3.20 -6.67 -4.91
N THR A 108 -1.92 -6.87 -5.13
CA THR A 108 -1.18 -6.15 -6.17
C THR A 108 -0.74 -7.12 -7.26
N THR A 109 -0.86 -6.68 -8.51
CA THR A 109 -0.32 -7.39 -9.67
C THR A 109 0.68 -6.48 -10.37
N ALA A 110 1.92 -6.91 -10.45
CA ALA A 110 2.97 -6.13 -11.08
C ALA A 110 2.78 -6.11 -12.60
N GLN A 111 2.60 -4.93 -13.17
CA GLN A 111 2.50 -4.76 -14.64
C GLN A 111 3.88 -4.73 -15.30
N THR A 112 4.86 -4.28 -14.54
CA THR A 112 6.28 -4.27 -14.89
C THR A 112 7.03 -4.90 -13.73
N ASP A 113 8.35 -5.05 -13.85
CA ASP A 113 9.17 -5.26 -12.66
C ASP A 113 8.99 -4.04 -11.76
N ILE A 114 8.79 -4.26 -10.47
CA ILE A 114 8.54 -3.18 -9.52
C ILE A 114 9.50 -3.25 -8.33
N ILE A 115 9.74 -2.08 -7.76
CA ILE A 115 10.48 -1.92 -6.50
C ILE A 115 9.61 -1.06 -5.59
N PHE A 116 9.36 -1.55 -4.38
CA PHE A 116 8.65 -0.76 -3.39
C PHE A 116 9.23 -0.95 -1.99
N ILE A 117 8.90 -0.01 -1.13
CA ILE A 117 9.30 -0.03 0.27
C ILE A 117 8.03 -0.12 1.11
N GLU A 118 7.96 -1.11 2.00
CA GLU A 118 6.93 -1.19 3.02
C GLU A 118 7.47 -0.55 4.29
N LEU A 119 6.76 0.44 4.79
CA LEU A 119 7.17 1.17 6.00
C LEU A 119 6.70 0.43 7.25
N ASN A 120 7.04 -0.84 7.31
CA ASN A 120 6.77 -1.75 8.43
C ASN A 120 7.78 -2.88 8.43
N SER A 121 7.88 -3.60 9.56
CA SER A 121 8.79 -4.74 9.71
C SER A 121 8.11 -6.07 9.37
N LEU A 122 8.90 -7.15 9.31
CA LEU A 122 8.36 -8.51 9.17
C LEU A 122 7.50 -8.88 10.38
N ALA A 123 7.86 -8.43 11.57
CA ALA A 123 7.09 -8.68 12.79
C ALA A 123 5.69 -8.06 12.68
N ASP A 124 5.58 -6.83 12.19
CA ASP A 124 4.29 -6.19 11.95
C ASP A 124 3.41 -7.04 11.05
N GLY A 125 3.97 -7.59 9.98
CA GLY A 125 3.23 -8.47 9.06
C GLY A 125 2.78 -9.76 9.71
N SER A 126 3.65 -10.41 10.49
CA SER A 126 3.32 -11.69 11.13
C SER A 126 2.27 -11.54 12.24
N GLU A 127 2.20 -10.37 12.88
CA GLU A 127 1.28 -10.10 13.97
C GLU A 127 -0.13 -9.72 13.52
N ASP A 128 -0.29 -9.21 12.30
CA ASP A 128 -1.55 -8.60 11.87
C ASP A 128 -1.83 -8.82 10.38
N THR A 129 -1.72 -10.05 9.91
CA THR A 129 -2.02 -10.39 8.52
C THR A 129 -2.99 -11.56 8.46
N TYR A 130 -4.10 -11.37 7.75
CA TYR A 130 -5.19 -12.35 7.65
C TYR A 130 -5.55 -12.58 6.19
N ARG A 131 -5.88 -13.80 5.85
CA ARG A 131 -6.27 -14.19 4.49
C ARG A 131 -7.73 -14.65 4.48
N LEU A 132 -8.35 -14.55 3.33
CA LEU A 132 -9.70 -15.08 3.13
C LEU A 132 -9.68 -16.61 3.09
#